data_db043689ce919d040ee44548a895655b
#
_entry.id   db043689ce919d040ee44548a895655b
#
_cell.length_a   1.000
_cell.length_b   1.000
_cell.length_c   1.000
_cell.angle_alpha   90.00
_cell.angle_beta   90.00
_cell.angle_gamma   90.00
#
_symmetry.space_group_name_H-M   'P 1'
#
loop_
_entity.id
_entity.type
_entity.pdbx_description
1 polymer ?
#
loop_
_entity_poly.entity_id
_entity_poly.type
_entity_poly.pdbx_seq_one_letter_code
_entity_poly.pdbx_strand_id
1 'polypeptide(L)'
;MRSVLFLLVFSFLVSFARAQPYEGKAEYDKKRQDAFLCDYAASPEAVDLAITKYFQGLGYKPVEEKGFLNKDKGYKIFKDAYVNDLSSEKMDYLVKVEARSKKSSTESATLTLVIMQGLLNQKTDMKEDDIKKVKRFLTSLETSVQRESLELQIKAQEDQVIKAQKKLSTLKAEQIDLEKKI
;
A
#
# COMPACT_ATOMS: atom_id res chain seq x y z
N MET A 1 -14.34 8.50 -41.17
CA MET A 1 -13.15 9.13 -40.58
C MET A 1 -13.42 10.04 -39.37
N ARG A 2 -14.60 10.66 -39.23
CA ARG A 2 -14.92 11.50 -38.05
C ARG A 2 -15.05 10.77 -36.71
N SER A 3 -15.52 9.53 -36.74
CA SER A 3 -15.75 8.74 -35.51
C SER A 3 -14.46 8.16 -34.87
N VAL A 4 -13.40 7.96 -35.64
CA VAL A 4 -12.10 7.44 -35.15
C VAL A 4 -11.34 8.55 -34.39
N LEU A 5 -11.51 9.80 -34.82
CA LEU A 5 -10.88 10.96 -34.14
C LEU A 5 -11.46 11.21 -32.75
N PHE A 6 -12.74 10.92 -32.54
CA PHE A 6 -13.41 11.06 -31.23
C PHE A 6 -12.95 10.00 -30.21
N LEU A 7 -12.62 8.79 -30.66
CA LEU A 7 -12.11 7.71 -29.83
C LEU A 7 -10.68 7.99 -29.33
N LEU A 8 -9.87 8.66 -30.15
CA LEU A 8 -8.48 9.01 -29.82
C LEU A 8 -8.40 10.14 -28.78
N VAL A 9 -9.35 11.09 -28.78
CA VAL A 9 -9.40 12.20 -27.83
C VAL A 9 -9.90 11.72 -26.46
N PHE A 10 -10.77 10.71 -26.40
CA PHE A 10 -11.28 10.15 -25.14
C PHE A 10 -10.25 9.29 -24.41
N SER A 11 -9.25 8.76 -25.10
CA SER A 11 -8.15 7.97 -24.53
C SER A 11 -7.13 8.82 -23.75
N PHE A 12 -7.15 10.14 -23.88
CA PHE A 12 -6.16 11.03 -23.24
C PHE A 12 -6.63 11.61 -21.89
N LEU A 13 -7.86 11.31 -21.46
CA LEU A 13 -8.40 11.70 -20.16
C LEU A 13 -8.18 10.64 -19.08
N VAL A 14 -7.08 9.89 -19.16
CA VAL A 14 -6.61 9.15 -17.98
C VAL A 14 -6.07 10.21 -17.00
N SER A 15 -6.97 10.73 -16.19
CA SER A 15 -6.61 11.54 -15.03
C SER A 15 -5.67 10.70 -14.17
N PHE A 16 -4.38 11.01 -14.18
CA PHE A 16 -3.44 10.51 -13.20
C PHE A 16 -3.94 11.01 -11.83
N ALA A 17 -4.71 10.19 -11.15
CA ALA A 17 -5.06 10.39 -9.75
C ALA A 17 -3.75 10.30 -8.97
N ARG A 18 -3.08 11.42 -8.79
CA ARG A 18 -1.88 11.50 -7.98
C ARG A 18 -2.28 11.33 -6.52
N ALA A 19 -1.49 10.57 -5.80
CA ALA A 19 -1.60 10.48 -4.36
C ALA A 19 -1.54 11.89 -3.75
N GLN A 20 -2.62 12.32 -3.10
CA GLN A 20 -2.70 13.62 -2.44
C GLN A 20 -2.78 13.41 -0.94
N PRO A 21 -1.68 13.65 -0.20
CA PRO A 21 -1.70 13.57 1.25
C PRO A 21 -2.52 14.69 1.87
N TYR A 22 -3.32 14.34 2.85
CA TYR A 22 -4.12 15.26 3.64
C TYR A 22 -4.00 14.99 5.13
N GLU A 23 -4.42 15.95 5.92
CA GLU A 23 -4.42 15.85 7.36
C GLU A 23 -5.76 15.35 7.86
N GLY A 24 -5.73 14.50 8.87
CA GLY A 24 -6.94 13.92 9.44
C GLY A 24 -6.71 13.39 10.84
N LYS A 25 -7.63 12.57 11.30
CA LYS A 25 -7.56 11.90 12.61
C LYS A 25 -7.70 10.40 12.43
N ALA A 26 -6.97 9.65 13.25
CA ALA A 26 -7.02 8.21 13.32
C ALA A 26 -7.20 7.74 14.76
N GLU A 27 -7.83 6.60 14.96
CA GLU A 27 -7.97 6.01 16.28
C GLU A 27 -6.77 5.10 16.57
N TYR A 28 -6.03 5.41 17.62
CA TYR A 28 -4.97 4.58 18.15
C TYR A 28 -5.06 4.55 19.68
N ASP A 29 -4.93 3.39 20.29
CA ASP A 29 -5.08 3.16 21.74
C ASP A 29 -6.34 3.83 22.33
N LYS A 30 -7.48 3.67 21.64
CA LYS A 30 -8.80 4.27 22.01
C LYS A 30 -8.82 5.80 22.06
N LYS A 31 -7.80 6.46 21.55
CA LYS A 31 -7.72 7.91 21.44
C LYS A 31 -7.70 8.36 20.00
N ARG A 32 -8.31 9.50 19.72
CA ARG A 32 -8.20 10.15 18.42
C ARG A 32 -6.86 10.88 18.33
N GLN A 33 -6.01 10.39 17.44
CA GLN A 33 -4.70 10.96 17.16
C GLN A 33 -4.74 11.76 15.86
N ASP A 34 -4.01 12.87 15.81
CA ASP A 34 -3.78 13.57 14.57
C ASP A 34 -2.89 12.73 13.65
N ALA A 35 -3.24 12.67 12.37
CA ALA A 35 -2.62 11.79 11.41
C ALA A 35 -2.44 12.45 10.04
N PHE A 36 -1.53 11.90 9.25
CA PHE A 36 -1.44 12.14 7.82
C PHE A 36 -2.05 10.95 7.08
N LEU A 37 -2.87 11.25 6.12
CA LEU A 37 -3.52 10.24 5.27
C LEU A 37 -3.14 10.46 3.82
N CYS A 38 -3.04 9.36 3.08
CA CYS A 38 -2.80 9.41 1.65
C CYS A 38 -3.54 8.27 0.95
N ASP A 39 -4.31 8.62 -0.07
CA ASP A 39 -5.05 7.66 -0.87
C ASP A 39 -4.22 7.26 -2.10
N TYR A 40 -4.07 5.95 -2.30
CA TYR A 40 -3.37 5.37 -3.44
C TYR A 40 -4.33 4.54 -4.30
N ALA A 41 -4.18 4.63 -5.62
CA ALA A 41 -4.91 3.80 -6.58
C ALA A 41 -4.23 2.44 -6.74
N ALA A 42 -4.16 1.68 -5.65
CA ALA A 42 -3.52 0.37 -5.57
C ALA A 42 -4.16 -0.47 -4.47
N SER A 43 -3.89 -1.77 -4.48
CA SER A 43 -4.36 -2.68 -3.43
C SER A 43 -3.74 -2.32 -2.06
N PRO A 44 -4.45 -2.59 -0.96
CA PRO A 44 -3.89 -2.42 0.38
C PRO A 44 -2.57 -3.17 0.57
N GLU A 45 -2.44 -4.35 -0.04
CA GLU A 45 -1.22 -5.16 0.02
C GLU A 45 -0.03 -4.44 -0.63
N ALA A 46 -0.21 -3.84 -1.81
CA ALA A 46 0.85 -3.10 -2.50
C ALA A 46 1.30 -1.88 -1.69
N VAL A 47 0.36 -1.12 -1.11
CA VAL A 47 0.67 0.05 -0.28
C VAL A 47 1.39 -0.37 1.00
N ASP A 48 0.92 -1.43 1.65
CA ASP A 48 1.53 -1.97 2.87
C ASP A 48 2.95 -2.50 2.63
N LEU A 49 3.18 -3.19 1.52
CA LEU A 49 4.51 -3.65 1.11
C LEU A 49 5.44 -2.47 0.85
N ALA A 50 4.99 -1.45 0.12
CA ALA A 50 5.81 -0.31 -0.23
C ALA A 50 6.31 0.44 1.02
N ILE A 51 5.42 0.78 1.95
CA ILE A 51 5.81 1.49 3.18
C ILE A 51 6.66 0.60 4.10
N THR A 52 6.33 -0.69 4.20
CA THR A 52 7.09 -1.63 5.02
C THR A 52 8.51 -1.81 4.49
N LYS A 53 8.67 -2.02 3.18
CA LYS A 53 9.99 -2.13 2.53
C LYS A 53 10.81 -0.86 2.68
N TYR A 54 10.18 0.32 2.64
CA TYR A 54 10.86 1.59 2.87
C TYR A 54 11.53 1.62 4.25
N PHE A 55 10.77 1.36 5.33
CA PHE A 55 11.34 1.34 6.67
C PHE A 55 12.36 0.22 6.87
N GLN A 56 12.12 -0.96 6.29
CA GLN A 56 13.07 -2.08 6.33
C GLN A 56 14.38 -1.74 5.61
N GLY A 57 14.32 -1.01 4.50
CA GLY A 57 15.51 -0.52 3.79
C GLY A 57 16.36 0.43 4.63
N LEU A 58 15.76 1.13 5.59
CA LEU A 58 16.44 1.95 6.59
C LEU A 58 16.90 1.13 7.83
N GLY A 59 16.65 -0.18 7.85
CA GLY A 59 17.02 -1.07 8.95
C GLY A 59 15.98 -1.22 10.06
N TYR A 60 14.79 -0.64 9.91
CA TYR A 60 13.73 -0.72 10.92
C TYR A 60 12.75 -1.84 10.60
N LYS A 61 12.45 -2.66 11.60
CA LYS A 61 11.44 -3.72 11.50
C LYS A 61 10.18 -3.29 12.24
N PRO A 62 8.99 -3.56 11.68
CA PRO A 62 7.76 -3.24 12.36
C PRO A 62 7.60 -4.12 13.60
N VAL A 63 7.15 -3.53 14.68
CA VAL A 63 6.67 -4.26 15.86
C VAL A 63 5.16 -4.43 15.66
N GLU A 64 4.72 -5.68 15.56
CA GLU A 64 3.30 -6.03 15.57
C GLU A 64 2.98 -6.53 16.99
N GLU A 65 2.10 -5.84 17.69
CA GLU A 65 1.61 -6.33 18.97
C GLU A 65 0.66 -7.51 18.71
N LYS A 66 1.17 -8.72 18.90
CA LYS A 66 0.39 -9.96 18.87
C LYS A 66 -0.22 -10.20 20.24
N GLY A 67 -1.54 -10.08 20.37
CA GLY A 67 -2.21 -10.42 21.61
C GLY A 67 -3.73 -10.27 21.54
N PHE A 68 -4.43 -10.96 22.43
CA PHE A 68 -5.88 -10.92 22.60
C PHE A 68 -6.41 -9.49 22.92
N LEU A 69 -5.54 -8.63 23.44
CA LEU A 69 -5.81 -7.23 23.74
C LEU A 69 -5.13 -6.28 22.74
N ASN A 70 -5.07 -6.67 21.45
CA ASN A 70 -4.45 -5.87 20.42
C ASN A 70 -5.02 -4.43 20.42
N LYS A 71 -4.30 -3.53 21.08
CA LYS A 71 -4.66 -2.12 21.18
C LYS A 71 -4.49 -1.39 19.86
N ASP A 72 -3.64 -1.92 19.00
CA ASP A 72 -3.13 -1.23 17.81
C ASP A 72 -3.95 -1.50 16.56
N LYS A 73 -4.94 -2.39 16.62
CA LYS A 73 -5.95 -2.66 15.57
C LYS A 73 -5.41 -2.54 14.13
N GLY A 74 -4.32 -3.26 13.85
CA GLY A 74 -3.73 -3.32 12.51
C GLY A 74 -2.70 -2.24 12.19
N TYR A 75 -2.20 -1.52 13.18
CA TYR A 75 -1.03 -0.68 13.01
C TYR A 75 0.28 -1.49 13.03
N LYS A 76 1.18 -1.13 12.14
CA LYS A 76 2.60 -1.49 12.19
C LYS A 76 3.34 -0.34 12.84
N ILE A 77 4.15 -0.61 13.85
CA ILE A 77 4.85 0.41 14.62
C ILE A 77 6.35 0.28 14.37
N PHE A 78 6.95 1.33 13.83
CA PHE A 78 8.40 1.46 13.67
C PHE A 78 8.91 2.37 14.78
N LYS A 79 9.42 1.75 15.86
CA LYS A 79 9.82 2.46 17.08
C LYS A 79 11.22 3.07 16.95
N ASP A 80 11.40 4.23 17.57
CA ASP A 80 12.68 4.95 17.70
C ASP A 80 13.43 5.08 16.37
N ALA A 81 12.66 5.32 15.30
CA ALA A 81 13.19 5.35 13.94
C ALA A 81 13.60 6.79 13.55
N TYR A 82 14.83 6.92 13.05
CA TYR A 82 15.31 8.14 12.43
C TYR A 82 15.06 8.08 10.92
N VAL A 83 14.14 8.90 10.45
CA VAL A 83 13.74 8.99 9.04
C VAL A 83 13.85 10.44 8.60
N ASN A 84 14.95 10.81 7.98
CA ASN A 84 15.27 12.19 7.59
C ASN A 84 14.20 12.84 6.69
N ASP A 85 13.50 12.03 5.89
CA ASP A 85 12.41 12.48 5.02
C ASP A 85 11.13 12.85 5.80
N LEU A 86 11.04 12.46 7.07
CA LEU A 86 9.87 12.68 7.93
C LEU A 86 10.20 13.59 9.11
N SER A 87 11.33 13.37 9.78
CA SER A 87 11.73 14.11 10.97
C SER A 87 13.25 14.16 11.10
N SER A 88 13.76 15.26 11.68
CA SER A 88 15.15 15.38 12.11
C SER A 88 15.46 14.66 13.43
N GLU A 89 14.45 14.11 14.09
CA GLU A 89 14.56 13.39 15.34
C GLU A 89 14.05 11.97 15.21
N LYS A 90 14.42 11.12 16.16
CA LYS A 90 13.88 9.78 16.25
C LYS A 90 12.45 9.79 16.73
N MET A 91 11.58 9.12 16.00
CA MET A 91 10.14 9.06 16.25
C MET A 91 9.62 7.64 16.18
N ASP A 92 8.45 7.43 16.74
CA ASP A 92 7.65 6.22 16.52
C ASP A 92 6.67 6.49 15.35
N TYR A 93 6.79 5.73 14.29
CA TYR A 93 5.89 5.83 13.14
C TYR A 93 4.88 4.69 13.17
N LEU A 94 3.62 5.05 13.32
CA LEU A 94 2.50 4.12 13.34
C LEU A 94 1.83 4.17 11.97
N VAL A 95 1.88 3.06 11.27
CA VAL A 95 1.38 2.94 9.89
C VAL A 95 0.22 1.97 9.86
N LYS A 96 -0.87 2.37 9.24
CA LYS A 96 -2.03 1.52 8.97
C LYS A 96 -2.46 1.69 7.52
N VAL A 97 -2.78 0.59 6.86
CA VAL A 97 -3.30 0.58 5.50
C VAL A 97 -4.67 -0.09 5.48
N GLU A 98 -5.66 0.60 4.93
CA GLU A 98 -7.03 0.09 4.84
C GLU A 98 -7.57 0.24 3.42
N ALA A 99 -8.40 -0.73 2.99
CA ALA A 99 -9.11 -0.60 1.73
C ALA A 99 -10.10 0.57 1.80
N ARG A 100 -10.05 1.47 0.82
CA ARG A 100 -10.93 2.64 0.78
C ARG A 100 -12.38 2.29 0.46
N SER A 101 -12.61 1.32 -0.41
CA SER A 101 -13.95 0.88 -0.79
C SER A 101 -13.98 -0.60 -1.09
N LYS A 102 -14.95 -1.30 -0.49
CA LYS A 102 -15.24 -2.71 -0.82
C LYS A 102 -16.11 -2.87 -2.09
N LYS A 103 -16.62 -1.77 -2.65
CA LYS A 103 -17.61 -1.79 -3.75
C LYS A 103 -17.07 -1.26 -5.08
N SER A 104 -15.85 -0.73 -5.12
CA SER A 104 -15.26 -0.21 -6.36
C SER A 104 -14.57 -1.33 -7.13
N SER A 105 -14.75 -1.35 -8.45
CA SER A 105 -13.98 -2.21 -9.35
C SER A 105 -12.50 -1.84 -9.41
N THR A 106 -12.14 -0.65 -8.92
CA THR A 106 -10.77 -0.16 -8.84
C THR A 106 -10.27 -0.29 -7.41
N GLU A 107 -9.25 -1.09 -7.21
CA GLU A 107 -8.60 -1.23 -5.91
C GLU A 107 -7.99 0.11 -5.50
N SER A 108 -8.31 0.54 -4.29
CA SER A 108 -7.74 1.74 -3.70
C SER A 108 -7.58 1.57 -2.20
N ALA A 109 -6.51 2.12 -1.66
CA ALA A 109 -6.19 2.03 -0.25
C ALA A 109 -5.81 3.39 0.33
N THR A 110 -6.15 3.59 1.59
CA THR A 110 -5.70 4.74 2.38
C THR A 110 -4.59 4.30 3.32
N LEU A 111 -3.44 4.94 3.21
CA LEU A 111 -2.36 4.84 4.20
C LEU A 111 -2.58 5.92 5.25
N THR A 112 -2.59 5.53 6.50
CA THR A 112 -2.63 6.40 7.68
C THR A 112 -1.29 6.37 8.38
N LEU A 113 -0.68 7.53 8.58
CA LEU A 113 0.59 7.71 9.28
C LEU A 113 0.36 8.58 10.52
N VAL A 114 0.62 8.03 11.70
CA VAL A 114 0.67 8.76 12.98
C VAL A 114 2.12 8.83 13.41
N ILE A 115 2.57 10.02 13.81
CA ILE A 115 3.95 10.27 14.26
C ILE A 115 3.90 10.58 15.76
N MET A 116 4.61 9.77 16.54
CA MET A 116 4.63 9.85 17.99
C MET A 116 6.07 9.99 18.51
N GLN A 117 6.22 10.64 19.66
CA GLN A 117 7.44 10.59 20.45
C GLN A 117 7.06 10.15 21.86
N GLY A 118 7.32 8.89 22.17
CA GLY A 118 6.75 8.25 23.35
C GLY A 118 5.22 8.22 23.31
N LEU A 119 4.56 8.89 24.23
CA LEU A 119 3.09 8.96 24.29
C LEU A 119 2.49 10.22 23.65
N LEU A 120 3.34 11.14 23.15
CA LEU A 120 2.91 12.42 22.60
C LEU A 120 2.79 12.34 21.07
N ASN A 121 1.66 12.79 20.55
CA ASN A 121 1.47 12.96 19.11
C ASN A 121 2.22 14.21 18.66
N GLN A 122 3.14 14.03 17.73
CA GLN A 122 4.02 15.12 17.29
C GLN A 122 3.40 16.02 16.25
N LYS A 123 2.35 15.57 15.55
CA LYS A 123 1.73 16.37 14.49
C LYS A 123 1.20 17.71 15.00
N THR A 124 0.71 17.77 16.23
CA THR A 124 0.17 19.01 16.85
C THR A 124 1.25 20.09 16.96
N ASP A 125 2.51 19.70 17.19
CA ASP A 125 3.63 20.61 17.44
C ASP A 125 4.55 20.75 16.20
N MET A 126 4.21 20.09 15.09
CA MET A 126 5.00 20.14 13.85
C MET A 126 4.93 21.53 13.21
N LYS A 127 6.09 22.02 12.79
CA LYS A 127 6.19 23.22 11.96
C LYS A 127 5.63 22.93 10.55
N GLU A 128 5.16 23.97 9.87
CA GLU A 128 4.59 23.85 8.52
C GLU A 128 5.54 23.18 7.52
N ASP A 129 6.84 23.45 7.64
CA ASP A 129 7.84 22.84 6.76
C ASP A 129 8.00 21.34 6.99
N ASP A 130 7.88 20.86 8.22
CA ASP A 130 7.91 19.43 8.53
C ASP A 130 6.63 18.74 8.05
N ILE A 131 5.48 19.40 8.19
CA ILE A 131 4.22 18.92 7.57
C ILE A 131 4.38 18.77 6.06
N LYS A 132 5.01 19.73 5.39
CA LYS A 132 5.30 19.67 3.95
C LYS A 132 6.26 18.52 3.61
N LYS A 133 7.26 18.22 4.46
CA LYS A 133 8.16 17.06 4.27
C LYS A 133 7.38 15.76 4.32
N VAL A 134 6.53 15.56 5.34
CA VAL A 134 5.70 14.36 5.47
C VAL A 134 4.80 14.19 4.26
N LYS A 135 4.13 15.26 3.82
CA LYS A 135 3.27 15.21 2.63
C LYS A 135 4.05 14.86 1.35
N ARG A 136 5.25 15.43 1.17
CA ARG A 136 6.13 15.08 0.04
C ARG A 136 6.57 13.62 0.09
N PHE A 137 6.95 13.13 1.26
CA PHE A 137 7.30 11.74 1.46
C PHE A 137 6.14 10.82 1.03
N LEU A 138 4.93 11.06 1.54
CA LEU A 138 3.76 10.26 1.18
C LEU A 138 3.45 10.31 -0.32
N THR A 139 3.62 11.46 -0.97
CA THR A 139 3.48 11.57 -2.43
C THR A 139 4.57 10.77 -3.16
N SER A 140 5.81 10.82 -2.71
CA SER A 140 6.94 10.12 -3.35
C SER A 140 6.82 8.59 -3.24
N LEU A 141 6.11 8.09 -2.23
CA LEU A 141 5.87 6.66 -2.03
C LEU A 141 5.05 6.04 -3.17
N GLU A 142 4.30 6.85 -3.94
CA GLU A 142 3.46 6.38 -5.05
C GLU A 142 4.24 5.53 -6.05
N THR A 143 5.46 5.93 -6.40
CA THR A 143 6.31 5.16 -7.32
C THR A 143 6.63 3.76 -6.77
N SER A 144 6.89 3.66 -5.47
CA SER A 144 7.13 2.37 -4.81
C SER A 144 5.85 1.54 -4.75
N VAL A 145 4.71 2.16 -4.47
CA VAL A 145 3.39 1.49 -4.48
C VAL A 145 3.07 0.92 -5.85
N GLN A 146 3.32 1.67 -6.92
CA GLN A 146 3.10 1.20 -8.30
C GLN A 146 4.00 0.01 -8.62
N ARG A 147 5.27 0.04 -8.21
CA ARG A 147 6.19 -1.09 -8.40
C ARG A 147 5.68 -2.34 -7.66
N GLU A 148 5.32 -2.23 -6.39
CA GLU A 148 4.80 -3.36 -5.62
C GLU A 148 3.49 -3.91 -6.25
N SER A 149 2.62 -3.03 -6.74
CA SER A 149 1.41 -3.44 -7.44
C SER A 149 1.70 -4.26 -8.69
N LEU A 150 2.69 -3.84 -9.49
CA LEU A 150 3.13 -4.60 -10.66
C LEU A 150 3.77 -5.93 -10.28
N GLU A 151 4.61 -5.97 -9.25
CA GLU A 151 5.21 -7.22 -8.76
C GLU A 151 4.15 -8.23 -8.32
N LEU A 152 3.11 -7.78 -7.61
CA LEU A 152 1.99 -8.64 -7.20
C LEU A 152 1.20 -9.16 -8.41
N GLN A 153 0.98 -8.32 -9.42
CA GLN A 153 0.30 -8.73 -10.66
C GLN A 153 1.12 -9.77 -11.44
N ILE A 154 2.43 -9.55 -11.58
CA ILE A 154 3.34 -10.51 -12.24
C ILE A 154 3.27 -11.85 -11.52
N LYS A 155 3.41 -11.86 -10.20
CA LYS A 155 3.33 -13.09 -9.40
C LYS A 155 1.99 -13.81 -9.57
N ALA A 156 0.89 -13.08 -9.58
CA ALA A 156 -0.44 -13.66 -9.79
C ALA A 156 -0.57 -14.29 -11.19
N GLN A 157 0.00 -13.66 -12.21
CA GLN A 157 0.03 -14.22 -13.57
C GLN A 157 0.92 -15.46 -13.67
N GLU A 158 2.10 -15.44 -13.06
CA GLU A 158 3.00 -16.60 -12.99
C GLU A 158 2.29 -17.80 -12.34
N ASP A 159 1.59 -17.59 -11.23
CA ASP A 159 0.81 -18.63 -10.55
C ASP A 159 -0.31 -19.19 -11.45
N GLN A 160 -0.95 -18.34 -12.26
CA GLN A 160 -1.95 -18.79 -13.24
C GLN A 160 -1.32 -19.63 -14.34
N VAL A 161 -0.17 -19.23 -14.87
CA VAL A 161 0.57 -19.99 -15.89
C VAL A 161 0.97 -21.35 -15.33
N ILE A 162 1.51 -21.43 -14.13
CA ILE A 162 1.87 -22.71 -13.49
C ILE A 162 0.65 -23.63 -13.34
N LYS A 163 -0.50 -23.08 -12.92
CA LYS A 163 -1.76 -23.84 -12.81
C LYS A 163 -2.23 -24.36 -14.17
N ALA A 164 -2.16 -23.51 -15.20
CA ALA A 164 -2.54 -23.89 -16.56
C ALA A 164 -1.63 -24.99 -17.13
N GLN A 165 -0.31 -24.90 -16.91
CA GLN A 165 0.66 -25.90 -17.33
C GLN A 165 0.41 -27.25 -16.65
N LYS A 166 0.14 -27.25 -15.34
CA LYS A 166 -0.22 -28.48 -14.60
C LYS A 166 -1.49 -29.12 -15.17
N LYS A 167 -2.53 -28.32 -15.42
CA LYS A 167 -3.76 -28.82 -16.03
C LYS A 167 -3.53 -29.42 -17.41
N LEU A 168 -2.73 -28.76 -18.23
CA LEU A 168 -2.36 -29.26 -19.57
C LEU A 168 -1.63 -30.61 -19.50
N SER A 169 -0.69 -30.75 -18.56
CA SER A 169 0.03 -32.00 -18.33
C SER A 169 -0.92 -33.14 -17.92
N THR A 170 -1.85 -32.86 -17.01
CA THR A 170 -2.88 -33.84 -16.59
C THR A 170 -3.74 -34.29 -17.78
N LEU A 171 -4.26 -33.31 -18.54
CA LEU A 171 -5.10 -33.65 -19.73
C LEU A 171 -4.34 -34.46 -20.79
N LYS A 172 -3.06 -34.18 -21.03
CA LYS A 172 -2.23 -34.97 -21.92
C LYS A 172 -2.05 -36.41 -21.41
N ALA A 173 -1.87 -36.60 -20.10
CA ALA A 173 -1.76 -37.92 -19.52
C ALA A 173 -3.08 -38.72 -19.63
N GLU A 174 -4.22 -38.05 -19.40
CA GLU A 174 -5.56 -38.64 -19.58
C GLU A 174 -5.81 -39.01 -21.04
N GLN A 175 -5.42 -38.17 -22.00
CA GLN A 175 -5.53 -38.46 -23.43
C GLN A 175 -4.76 -39.73 -23.80
N ILE A 176 -3.49 -39.83 -23.36
CA ILE A 176 -2.64 -41.02 -23.63
C ILE A 176 -3.27 -42.29 -23.01
N ASP A 177 -3.87 -42.17 -21.81
CA ASP A 177 -4.53 -43.33 -21.18
C ASP A 177 -5.79 -43.75 -21.93
N LEU A 178 -6.56 -42.82 -22.48
CA LEU A 178 -7.73 -43.09 -23.29
C LEU A 178 -7.34 -43.73 -24.63
N GLU A 179 -6.30 -43.21 -25.32
CA GLU A 179 -5.80 -43.75 -26.57
C GLU A 179 -5.30 -45.20 -26.43
N LYS A 180 -4.80 -45.59 -25.27
CA LYS A 180 -4.37 -47.00 -25.02
C LYS A 180 -5.54 -47.94 -24.76
N LYS A 181 -6.73 -47.43 -24.49
CA LYS A 181 -7.94 -48.26 -24.20
C LYS A 181 -8.80 -48.51 -25.44
N ILE A 182 -8.46 -47.91 -26.58
CA ILE A 182 -9.06 -48.13 -27.88
C ILE A 182 -8.26 -49.18 -28.66
#